data_fdad36b4bd7b0a2dc8f3bdf06862d0d7
#
_entry.id   fdad36b4bd7b0a2dc8f3bdf06862d0d7
#
_cell.length_a   1.000
_cell.length_b   1.000
_cell.length_c   1.000
_cell.angle_alpha   90.00
_cell.angle_beta   90.00
_cell.angle_gamma   90.00
#
_symmetry.space_group_name_H-M   'P 1'
#
loop_
_entity.id
_entity.type
_entity.pdbx_description
1 polymer ?
#
loop_
_entity_poly.entity_id
_entity_poly.type
_entity_poly.pdbx_seq_one_letter_code
_entity_poly.pdbx_strand_id
1 'polypeptide(L)'
;MRVCAADVTTEQLQQILETHLQLPLCMAPGFEADDVLGTLAIRAADSGWGVRILSGDRDLFQLVDDQRDIAVLYMGGGPYAKNSGPTLIREEGVLGKLGVMPNKVVDLKALTGDSSDNI
;
A
#
# COMPACT_ATOMS: atom_id res chain seq x y z
N MET A 1 15.69 9.38 -14.40
CA MET A 1 15.83 10.56 -13.52
C MET A 1 15.85 10.11 -12.07
N ARG A 2 16.83 10.56 -11.33
CA ARG A 2 16.95 10.22 -9.91
C ARG A 2 16.31 11.34 -9.08
N VAL A 3 15.29 11.01 -8.31
CA VAL A 3 14.64 11.95 -7.39
C VAL A 3 15.05 11.60 -5.98
N CYS A 4 15.63 12.57 -5.27
CA CYS A 4 15.99 12.43 -3.85
C CYS A 4 14.87 13.05 -3.02
N ALA A 5 14.21 12.26 -2.18
CA ALA A 5 13.07 12.71 -1.39
C ALA A 5 13.43 13.87 -0.43
N ALA A 6 14.69 13.96 -0.01
CA ALA A 6 15.15 15.02 0.88
C ALA A 6 15.19 16.39 0.20
N ASP A 7 15.26 16.42 -1.14
CA ASP A 7 15.42 17.65 -1.92
C ASP A 7 14.13 18.07 -2.62
N VAL A 8 13.01 17.34 -2.42
CA VAL A 8 11.78 17.54 -3.17
C VAL A 8 10.62 17.79 -2.22
N THR A 9 9.88 18.88 -2.45
CA THR A 9 8.64 19.13 -1.71
C THR A 9 7.51 18.24 -2.23
N THR A 10 6.42 18.15 -1.46
CA THR A 10 5.24 17.41 -1.89
C THR A 10 4.68 17.94 -3.21
N GLU A 11 4.62 19.26 -3.35
CA GLU A 11 4.13 19.91 -4.58
C GLU A 11 5.03 19.60 -5.77
N GLN A 12 6.35 19.62 -5.58
CA GLN A 12 7.29 19.28 -6.64
C GLN A 12 7.16 17.82 -7.07
N LEU A 13 6.99 16.91 -6.10
CA LEU A 13 6.77 15.50 -6.39
C LEU A 13 5.49 15.27 -7.19
N GLN A 14 4.39 15.93 -6.78
CA GLN A 14 3.12 15.86 -7.50
C GLN A 14 3.28 16.35 -8.94
N GLN A 15 3.99 17.45 -9.13
CA GLN A 15 4.22 18.00 -10.46
C GLN A 15 5.03 17.05 -11.34
N ILE A 16 6.05 16.41 -10.77
CA ILE A 16 6.86 15.42 -11.50
C ILE A 16 6.00 14.25 -11.94
N LEU A 17 5.18 13.72 -11.05
CA LEU A 17 4.32 12.57 -11.35
C LEU A 17 3.31 12.90 -12.45
N GLU A 18 2.66 14.05 -12.37
CA GLU A 18 1.64 14.44 -13.34
C GLU A 18 2.22 14.87 -14.68
N THR A 19 3.29 15.67 -14.66
CA THR A 19 3.82 16.32 -15.86
C THR A 19 4.84 15.47 -16.57
N HIS A 20 5.79 14.91 -15.85
CA HIS A 20 6.92 14.18 -16.45
C HIS A 20 6.66 12.69 -16.62
N LEU A 21 5.98 12.07 -15.64
CA LEU A 21 5.69 10.64 -15.68
C LEU A 21 4.27 10.36 -16.18
N GLN A 22 3.44 11.38 -16.28
CA GLN A 22 2.05 11.26 -16.76
C GLN A 22 1.25 10.21 -15.95
N LEU A 23 1.52 10.13 -14.65
CA LEU A 23 0.79 9.25 -13.75
C LEU A 23 -0.39 10.00 -13.14
N PRO A 24 -1.58 9.39 -13.10
CA PRO A 24 -2.72 10.02 -12.46
C PRO A 24 -2.50 10.15 -10.96
N LEU A 25 -2.87 11.30 -10.41
CA LEU A 25 -2.80 11.58 -8.99
C LEU A 25 -4.22 11.69 -8.45
N CYS A 26 -4.53 10.87 -7.45
CA CYS A 26 -5.85 10.83 -6.84
C CYS A 26 -5.76 11.26 -5.38
N MET A 27 -6.50 12.31 -5.03
CA MET A 27 -6.60 12.79 -3.66
C MET A 27 -8.06 13.09 -3.33
N ALA A 28 -8.46 12.82 -2.10
CA ALA A 28 -9.79 13.15 -1.62
C ALA A 28 -9.66 13.96 -0.32
N PRO A 29 -10.03 15.26 -0.32
CA PRO A 29 -9.93 16.09 0.87
C PRO A 29 -10.70 15.47 2.03
N GLY A 30 -10.08 15.46 3.21
CA GLY A 30 -10.69 14.88 4.41
C GLY A 30 -10.52 13.38 4.57
N PHE A 31 -9.91 12.70 3.60
CA PHE A 31 -9.64 11.26 3.66
C PHE A 31 -8.15 10.99 3.60
N GLU A 32 -7.72 9.92 4.27
CA GLU A 32 -6.34 9.46 4.19
C GLU A 32 -6.06 8.72 2.87
N ALA A 33 -4.79 8.62 2.51
CA ALA A 33 -4.38 7.91 1.30
C ALA A 33 -4.85 6.44 1.31
N ASP A 34 -4.86 5.80 2.47
CA ASP A 34 -5.30 4.40 2.60
C ASP A 34 -6.77 4.23 2.25
N ASP A 35 -7.61 5.21 2.59
CA ASP A 35 -9.03 5.19 2.24
C ASP A 35 -9.21 5.30 0.73
N VAL A 36 -8.42 6.17 0.10
CA VAL A 36 -8.45 6.34 -1.36
C VAL A 36 -7.99 5.05 -2.04
N LEU A 37 -6.89 4.46 -1.57
CA LEU A 37 -6.37 3.20 -2.12
C LEU A 37 -7.40 2.07 -1.98
N GLY A 38 -8.01 1.95 -0.81
CA GLY A 38 -9.04 0.92 -0.59
C GLY A 38 -10.22 1.06 -1.52
N THR A 39 -10.71 2.29 -1.67
CA THR A 39 -11.84 2.58 -2.55
C THR A 39 -11.51 2.26 -4.02
N LEU A 40 -10.35 2.71 -4.48
CA LEU A 40 -9.92 2.47 -5.86
C LEU A 40 -9.67 0.99 -6.13
N ALA A 41 -9.08 0.28 -5.16
CA ALA A 41 -8.84 -1.15 -5.30
C ALA A 41 -10.14 -1.93 -5.47
N ILE A 42 -11.14 -1.63 -4.65
CA ILE A 42 -12.45 -2.30 -4.75
C ILE A 42 -13.13 -1.96 -6.07
N ARG A 43 -13.12 -0.71 -6.47
CA ARG A 43 -13.73 -0.29 -7.74
C ARG A 43 -13.06 -0.95 -8.94
N ALA A 44 -11.73 -1.01 -8.95
CA ALA A 44 -11.00 -1.65 -10.03
C ALA A 44 -11.29 -3.15 -10.08
N ALA A 45 -11.30 -3.81 -8.93
CA ALA A 45 -11.59 -5.22 -8.83
C ALA A 45 -13.03 -5.53 -9.29
N ASP A 46 -14.00 -4.70 -8.91
CA ASP A 46 -15.38 -4.86 -9.33
C ASP A 46 -15.55 -4.67 -10.84
N SER A 47 -14.64 -3.95 -11.47
CA SER A 47 -14.60 -3.77 -12.93
C SER A 47 -13.85 -4.89 -13.65
N GLY A 48 -13.38 -5.90 -12.93
CA GLY A 48 -12.68 -7.05 -13.51
C GLY A 48 -11.17 -6.87 -13.66
N TRP A 49 -10.60 -5.86 -13.02
CA TRP A 49 -9.16 -5.60 -13.09
C TRP A 49 -8.42 -6.33 -11.97
N GLY A 50 -7.22 -6.81 -12.28
CA GLY A 50 -6.28 -7.20 -11.24
C GLY A 50 -5.64 -5.95 -10.62
N VAL A 51 -5.51 -5.95 -9.28
CA VAL A 51 -5.01 -4.79 -8.54
C VAL A 51 -3.70 -5.12 -7.84
N ARG A 52 -2.72 -4.25 -8.00
CA ARG A 52 -1.45 -4.36 -7.28
C ARG A 52 -1.18 -3.03 -6.58
N ILE A 53 -1.14 -3.06 -5.25
CA ILE A 53 -0.91 -1.87 -4.42
C ILE A 53 0.55 -1.84 -4.03
N LEU A 54 1.28 -0.83 -4.51
CA LEU A 54 2.69 -0.66 -4.16
C LEU A 54 2.81 0.18 -2.89
N SER A 55 3.26 -0.42 -1.80
CA SER A 55 3.35 0.28 -0.51
C SER A 55 4.29 -0.42 0.46
N GLY A 56 4.84 0.35 1.39
CA GLY A 56 5.59 -0.16 2.54
C GLY A 56 4.76 -0.24 3.82
N ASP A 57 3.45 -0.02 3.73
CA ASP A 57 2.55 0.00 4.88
C ASP A 57 1.82 -1.34 5.02
N ARG A 58 2.07 -2.03 6.14
CA ARG A 58 1.44 -3.32 6.43
C ARG A 58 -0.06 -3.21 6.66
N ASP A 59 -0.56 -2.03 7.00
CA ASP A 59 -2.00 -1.82 7.18
C ASP A 59 -2.79 -2.11 5.90
N LEU A 60 -2.16 -1.95 4.73
CA LEU A 60 -2.78 -2.24 3.45
C LEU A 60 -2.96 -3.73 3.18
N PHE A 61 -2.35 -4.60 3.99
CA PHE A 61 -2.57 -6.05 3.87
C PHE A 61 -4.03 -6.43 4.09
N GLN A 62 -4.80 -5.59 4.79
CA GLN A 62 -6.24 -5.81 4.95
C GLN A 62 -7.01 -5.81 3.62
N LEU A 63 -6.44 -5.19 2.59
CA LEU A 63 -7.06 -5.10 1.28
C LEU A 63 -6.80 -6.32 0.40
N VAL A 64 -5.85 -7.18 0.77
CA VAL A 64 -5.51 -8.37 -0.01
C VAL A 64 -6.72 -9.30 -0.11
N ASP A 65 -7.05 -9.71 -1.33
CA ASP A 65 -8.18 -10.59 -1.60
C ASP A 65 -7.88 -11.39 -2.87
N ASP A 66 -7.57 -12.66 -2.70
CA ASP A 66 -7.20 -13.53 -3.82
C ASP A 66 -8.35 -13.73 -4.80
N GLN A 67 -9.58 -13.74 -4.31
CA GLN A 67 -10.75 -13.92 -5.18
C GLN A 67 -10.97 -12.72 -6.10
N ARG A 68 -10.65 -11.52 -5.62
CA ARG A 68 -10.75 -10.29 -6.40
C ARG A 68 -9.45 -9.94 -7.12
N ASP A 69 -8.41 -10.75 -6.95
CA ASP A 69 -7.06 -10.50 -7.48
C ASP A 69 -6.48 -9.16 -7.01
N ILE A 70 -6.65 -8.88 -5.72
CA ILE A 70 -6.04 -7.73 -5.06
C ILE A 70 -4.85 -8.21 -4.24
N ALA A 71 -3.66 -7.70 -4.55
CA ALA A 71 -2.44 -8.03 -3.83
C ALA A 71 -1.62 -6.78 -3.57
N VAL A 72 -0.72 -6.86 -2.60
CA VAL A 72 0.18 -5.76 -2.24
C VAL A 72 1.59 -6.09 -2.72
N LEU A 73 2.22 -5.14 -3.40
CA LEU A 73 3.65 -5.16 -3.65
C LEU A 73 4.34 -4.44 -2.50
N TYR A 74 4.84 -5.21 -1.56
CA TYR A 74 5.37 -4.71 -0.30
C TYR A 74 6.84 -4.32 -0.43
N MET A 75 7.15 -3.08 -0.07
CA MET A 75 8.49 -2.51 -0.13
C MET A 75 9.15 -2.35 1.24
N GLY A 76 8.50 -2.80 2.30
CA GLY A 76 9.08 -2.76 3.63
C GLY A 76 10.08 -3.88 3.85
N GLY A 77 10.68 -3.93 5.03
CA GLY A 77 11.58 -5.02 5.40
C GLY A 77 12.91 -4.58 5.98
N GLY A 78 13.12 -3.29 6.18
CA GLY A 78 14.31 -2.78 6.86
C GLY A 78 15.60 -2.85 6.02
N PRO A 79 16.77 -2.74 6.68
CA PRO A 79 18.04 -2.61 5.97
C PRO A 79 18.44 -3.79 5.09
N TYR A 80 17.94 -4.98 5.42
CA TYR A 80 18.29 -6.20 4.69
C TYR A 80 17.46 -6.42 3.42
N ALA A 81 16.41 -5.63 3.23
CA ALA A 81 15.54 -5.74 2.07
C ALA A 81 16.00 -4.93 0.87
N LYS A 82 17.11 -4.21 0.99
CA LYS A 82 17.55 -3.24 -0.03
C LYS A 82 17.77 -3.83 -1.42
N ASN A 83 18.08 -5.11 -1.50
CA ASN A 83 18.45 -5.75 -2.77
C ASN A 83 17.38 -6.71 -3.31
N SER A 84 16.26 -6.87 -2.61
CA SER A 84 15.27 -7.88 -2.98
C SER A 84 14.07 -7.33 -3.76
N GLY A 85 13.94 -6.01 -3.87
CA GLY A 85 12.82 -5.38 -4.55
C GLY A 85 11.48 -5.61 -3.83
N PRO A 86 10.38 -5.17 -4.44
CA PRO A 86 9.05 -5.39 -3.87
C PRO A 86 8.70 -6.87 -3.82
N THR A 87 8.03 -7.28 -2.74
CA THR A 87 7.55 -8.64 -2.56
C THR A 87 6.04 -8.67 -2.78
N LEU A 88 5.56 -9.57 -3.64
CA LEU A 88 4.13 -9.73 -3.87
C LEU A 88 3.50 -10.47 -2.69
N ILE A 89 2.55 -9.81 -2.03
CA ILE A 89 1.86 -10.35 -0.86
C ILE A 89 0.42 -10.67 -1.24
N ARG A 90 0.08 -11.95 -1.15
CA ARG A 90 -1.28 -12.46 -1.30
C ARG A 90 -1.79 -12.94 0.07
N GLU A 91 -2.98 -13.53 0.14
CA GLU A 91 -3.57 -13.96 1.41
C GLU A 91 -2.63 -14.87 2.21
N GLU A 92 -1.99 -15.81 1.54
CA GLU A 92 -1.02 -16.71 2.19
C GLU A 92 0.14 -15.92 2.79
N GLY A 93 0.63 -14.90 2.09
CA GLY A 93 1.70 -14.03 2.58
C GLY A 93 1.28 -13.21 3.79
N VAL A 94 0.04 -12.73 3.82
CA VAL A 94 -0.51 -12.00 4.97
C VAL A 94 -0.57 -12.92 6.18
N LEU A 95 -1.08 -14.11 6.00
CA LEU A 95 -1.13 -15.12 7.07
C LEU A 95 0.26 -15.45 7.60
N GLY A 96 1.25 -15.61 6.70
CA GLY A 96 2.63 -15.89 7.10
C GLY A 96 3.31 -14.75 7.85
N LYS A 97 3.03 -13.49 7.48
CA LYS A 97 3.67 -12.32 8.09
C LYS A 97 2.98 -11.85 9.37
N LEU A 98 1.67 -11.88 9.41
CA LEU A 98 0.88 -11.34 10.52
C LEU A 98 0.20 -12.42 11.38
N GLY A 99 0.15 -13.65 10.91
CA GLY A 99 -0.51 -14.74 11.60
C GLY A 99 -2.03 -14.73 11.51
N VAL A 100 -2.59 -13.82 10.72
CA VAL A 100 -4.05 -13.71 10.51
C VAL A 100 -4.36 -13.48 9.04
N MET A 101 -5.57 -13.79 8.63
CA MET A 101 -6.05 -13.51 7.29
C MET A 101 -6.31 -12.01 7.09
N PRO A 102 -6.35 -11.50 5.84
CA PRO A 102 -6.50 -10.07 5.58
C PRO A 102 -7.71 -9.44 6.26
N ASN A 103 -8.83 -10.13 6.34
CA ASN A 103 -10.04 -9.62 6.97
C ASN A 103 -9.93 -9.49 8.50
N LYS A 104 -8.83 -9.98 9.09
CA LYS A 104 -8.57 -9.89 10.53
C LYS A 104 -7.43 -8.93 10.88
N VAL A 105 -6.84 -8.26 9.89
CA VAL A 105 -5.73 -7.34 10.14
C VAL A 105 -6.14 -6.18 11.04
N VAL A 106 -7.33 -5.62 10.84
CA VAL A 106 -7.84 -4.54 11.67
C VAL A 106 -8.01 -5.00 13.12
N ASP A 107 -8.56 -6.20 13.33
CA ASP A 107 -8.75 -6.76 14.66
C ASP A 107 -7.40 -7.00 15.36
N LEU A 108 -6.43 -7.55 14.64
CA LEU A 108 -5.09 -7.76 15.17
C LEU A 108 -4.46 -6.44 15.61
N LYS A 109 -4.56 -5.42 14.78
CA LYS A 109 -4.00 -4.09 15.06
C LYS A 109 -4.66 -3.47 16.29
N ALA A 110 -5.97 -3.64 16.45
CA ALA A 110 -6.70 -3.14 17.62
C ALA A 110 -6.25 -3.82 18.92
N LEU A 111 -5.87 -5.11 18.85
CA LEU A 111 -5.42 -5.88 20.02
C LEU A 111 -3.96 -5.62 20.38
N THR A 112 -3.08 -5.47 19.40
CA THR A 112 -1.64 -5.36 19.62
C THR A 112 -1.13 -3.93 19.64
N GLY A 113 -1.95 -2.97 19.18
CA GLY A 113 -1.53 -1.60 18.96
C GLY A 113 -0.74 -1.45 17.67
N ASP A 114 -0.50 -0.21 17.29
CA ASP A 114 0.30 0.12 16.10
C ASP A 114 1.58 0.80 16.54
N SER A 115 2.70 0.13 16.39
CA SER A 115 4.00 0.67 16.79
C SER A 115 4.41 1.89 15.96
N SER A 116 3.89 2.04 14.76
CA SER A 116 4.18 3.20 13.91
C SER A 116 3.48 4.47 14.41
N ASP A 117 2.37 4.34 15.12
CA ASP A 117 1.63 5.45 15.71
C ASP A 117 2.11 5.79 17.13
N ASN A 118 3.03 5.02 17.67
CA ASN A 118 3.63 5.24 18.97
C ASN A 118 2.60 5.33 20.12
N ILE A 119 1.58 4.50 20.05
CA ILE A 119 0.52 4.41 21.05
C ILE A 119 0.84 3.36 22.09
#